data_450be6840e760007f0ecd032b0077713
#
_entry.id   450be6840e760007f0ecd032b0077713
#
_cell.length_a   1.000
_cell.length_b   1.000
_cell.length_c   1.000
_cell.angle_alpha   90.00
_cell.angle_beta   90.00
_cell.angle_gamma   90.00
#
_symmetry.space_group_name_H-M   'P 1'
#
loop_
_entity.id
_entity.type
_entity.pdbx_description
1 polymer ?
#
loop_
_entity_poly.entity_id
_entity_poly.type
_entity_poly.pdbx_seq_one_letter_code
_entity_poly.pdbx_strand_id
1 'polypeptide(L)'
;KGSMTQTQTPTSQTNEKKNISINREELNGTWIIKTAKGKTVIGDSPVEITFDLTNGRIYGNDGCNVINGTAFFENENGLRFESLISTMKACRPEVTDRTVLNALNETRSYKRADTKELSIKFCDEKGKSVMTLEKRMVDLLNGSWKVTTIDGKKITEENPTMVIDIPEAKLSGFAGCNRMFGGISLDGTAFGIAFTQVATTRMACPDMKTEQLFLSALGKVTGFYMIDNFHAALYQQ
;
A
#
# COMPACT_ATOMS: atom_id res chain seq x y z
N LYS A 1 24.79 -46.34 -38.05
CA LYS A 1 24.79 -45.30 -37.01
C LYS A 1 23.37 -44.81 -36.82
N GLY A 2 22.65 -45.44 -35.88
CA GLY A 2 21.28 -45.07 -35.53
C GLY A 2 21.26 -44.07 -34.40
N SER A 3 20.47 -42.99 -34.56
CA SER A 3 20.18 -42.04 -33.48
C SER A 3 18.74 -42.29 -33.02
N MET A 4 18.58 -42.68 -31.75
CA MET A 4 17.26 -42.85 -31.13
C MET A 4 16.83 -41.54 -30.50
N THR A 5 15.70 -40.99 -30.96
CA THR A 5 15.05 -39.84 -30.36
C THR A 5 14.01 -40.34 -29.37
N GLN A 6 14.17 -40.03 -28.10
CA GLN A 6 13.13 -40.28 -27.08
C GLN A 6 12.06 -39.21 -27.16
N THR A 7 10.85 -39.64 -27.41
CA THR A 7 9.62 -38.82 -27.36
C THR A 7 9.21 -38.73 -25.91
N GLN A 8 9.36 -37.56 -25.31
CA GLN A 8 8.77 -37.27 -24.00
C GLN A 8 7.31 -36.87 -24.19
N THR A 9 6.42 -37.63 -23.60
CA THR A 9 5.00 -37.36 -23.47
C THR A 9 4.81 -36.18 -22.54
N PRO A 10 4.00 -35.15 -22.86
CA PRO A 10 3.73 -34.06 -21.95
C PRO A 10 2.87 -34.56 -20.79
N THR A 11 3.43 -34.55 -19.61
CA THR A 11 2.71 -34.80 -18.36
C THR A 11 1.73 -33.66 -18.17
N SER A 12 0.43 -33.98 -18.11
CA SER A 12 -0.64 -33.06 -17.78
C SER A 12 -0.38 -32.44 -16.41
N GLN A 13 -0.09 -31.14 -16.39
CA GLN A 13 -0.09 -30.37 -15.15
C GLN A 13 -1.55 -30.25 -14.69
N THR A 14 -1.89 -31.04 -13.69
CA THR A 14 -3.09 -30.81 -12.88
C THR A 14 -2.96 -29.43 -12.25
N ASN A 15 -3.91 -28.54 -12.56
CA ASN A 15 -4.13 -27.28 -11.88
C ASN A 15 -4.50 -27.57 -10.41
N GLU A 16 -3.50 -27.79 -9.56
CA GLU A 16 -3.68 -27.68 -8.13
C GLU A 16 -4.02 -26.21 -7.85
N LYS A 17 -5.28 -25.95 -7.46
CA LYS A 17 -5.66 -24.71 -6.80
C LYS A 17 -4.77 -24.60 -5.58
N LYS A 18 -3.71 -23.82 -5.69
CA LYS A 18 -2.84 -23.45 -4.58
C LYS A 18 -3.74 -22.75 -3.56
N ASN A 19 -4.12 -23.48 -2.53
CA ASN A 19 -4.84 -22.92 -1.38
C ASN A 19 -3.81 -22.08 -0.64
N ILE A 20 -3.66 -20.81 -1.06
CA ILE A 20 -2.64 -19.92 -0.53
C ILE A 20 -3.17 -19.47 0.84
N SER A 21 -2.80 -20.20 1.88
CA SER A 21 -2.97 -19.73 3.26
C SER A 21 -2.21 -18.40 3.41
N ILE A 22 -2.79 -17.47 4.12
CA ILE A 22 -2.11 -16.24 4.50
C ILE A 22 -1.46 -16.44 5.87
N ASN A 23 -0.16 -16.20 5.95
CA ASN A 23 0.54 -16.24 7.22
C ASN A 23 0.15 -15.00 8.06
N ARG A 24 0.10 -15.17 9.37
CA ARG A 24 -0.22 -14.09 10.33
C ARG A 24 0.72 -12.89 10.17
N GLU A 25 2.01 -13.10 9.96
CA GLU A 25 3.01 -12.04 9.79
C GLU A 25 2.74 -11.16 8.56
N GLU A 26 2.10 -11.71 7.54
CA GLU A 26 1.71 -10.95 6.34
C GLU A 26 0.64 -9.88 6.63
N LEU A 27 -0.11 -10.03 7.73
CA LEU A 27 -1.09 -9.02 8.15
C LEU A 27 -0.42 -7.74 8.67
N ASN A 28 0.82 -7.81 9.15
CA ASN A 28 1.50 -6.63 9.70
C ASN A 28 1.54 -5.47 8.70
N GLY A 29 1.32 -4.24 9.17
CA GLY A 29 1.26 -3.03 8.35
C GLY A 29 -0.16 -2.62 7.96
N THR A 30 -0.30 -1.72 7.00
CA THR A 30 -1.56 -1.04 6.69
C THR A 30 -2.34 -1.73 5.56
N TRP A 31 -3.64 -1.81 5.75
CA TRP A 31 -4.61 -2.38 4.83
C TRP A 31 -5.72 -1.37 4.52
N ILE A 32 -5.92 -1.12 3.24
CA ILE A 32 -6.99 -0.25 2.73
C ILE A 32 -8.29 -1.07 2.74
N ILE A 33 -9.32 -0.58 3.41
CA ILE A 33 -10.64 -1.21 3.43
C ILE A 33 -11.37 -0.83 2.15
N LYS A 34 -11.75 -1.80 1.34
CA LYS A 34 -12.44 -1.60 0.06
C LYS A 34 -13.95 -1.75 0.20
N THR A 35 -14.39 -2.77 0.96
CA THR A 35 -15.80 -3.00 1.23
C THR A 35 -16.03 -3.35 2.70
N ALA A 36 -17.18 -2.97 3.23
CA ALA A 36 -17.69 -3.39 4.52
C ALA A 36 -19.16 -3.79 4.39
N LYS A 37 -19.55 -4.96 4.92
CA LYS A 37 -20.93 -5.51 4.83
C LYS A 37 -21.47 -5.56 3.39
N GLY A 38 -20.58 -5.86 2.42
CA GLY A 38 -20.91 -5.97 1.00
C GLY A 38 -21.09 -4.63 0.25
N LYS A 39 -20.83 -3.49 0.90
CA LYS A 39 -20.89 -2.16 0.30
C LYS A 39 -19.50 -1.57 0.16
N THR A 40 -19.25 -0.84 -0.92
CA THR A 40 -18.04 -0.01 -1.06
C THR A 40 -17.98 1.01 0.07
N VAL A 41 -16.80 1.15 0.69
CA VAL A 41 -16.63 2.15 1.76
C VAL A 41 -16.49 3.55 1.19
N ILE A 42 -17.02 4.52 1.92
CA ILE A 42 -16.96 5.96 1.61
C ILE A 42 -16.45 6.68 2.85
N GLY A 43 -15.44 7.53 2.69
CA GLY A 43 -14.86 8.30 3.78
C GLY A 43 -14.42 9.69 3.35
N ASP A 44 -14.33 10.61 4.30
CA ASP A 44 -13.70 11.93 4.16
C ASP A 44 -12.17 11.86 4.29
N SER A 45 -11.70 10.74 4.83
CA SER A 45 -10.29 10.37 4.96
C SER A 45 -10.10 8.91 4.50
N PRO A 46 -8.86 8.47 4.25
CA PRO A 46 -8.60 7.08 3.88
C PRO A 46 -9.24 6.10 4.87
N VAL A 47 -9.95 5.09 4.35
CA VAL A 47 -10.56 4.03 5.17
C VAL A 47 -9.55 2.90 5.25
N GLU A 48 -8.87 2.79 6.37
CA GLU A 48 -7.75 1.86 6.50
C GLU A 48 -7.54 1.37 7.94
N ILE A 49 -6.90 0.23 8.07
CA ILE A 49 -6.51 -0.35 9.35
C ILE A 49 -5.06 -0.82 9.29
N THR A 50 -4.30 -0.51 10.32
CA THR A 50 -2.90 -0.94 10.48
C THR A 50 -2.82 -1.96 11.60
N PHE A 51 -2.15 -3.08 11.31
CA PHE A 51 -1.77 -4.09 12.30
C PHE A 51 -0.34 -3.81 12.77
N ASP A 52 -0.18 -3.61 14.06
CA ASP A 52 1.09 -3.64 14.77
C ASP A 52 1.16 -4.97 15.54
N LEU A 53 1.66 -6.00 14.89
CA LEU A 53 1.72 -7.34 15.45
C LEU A 53 2.71 -7.45 16.61
N THR A 54 3.71 -6.55 16.67
CA THR A 54 4.69 -6.52 17.76
C THR A 54 4.01 -6.19 19.09
N ASN A 55 3.04 -5.28 19.06
CA ASN A 55 2.31 -4.82 20.25
C ASN A 55 0.87 -5.41 20.33
N GLY A 56 0.47 -6.25 19.37
CA GLY A 56 -0.87 -6.83 19.30
C GLY A 56 -1.98 -5.79 19.08
N ARG A 57 -1.64 -4.62 18.55
CA ARG A 57 -2.54 -3.49 18.41
C ARG A 57 -3.01 -3.33 16.96
N ILE A 58 -4.19 -2.74 16.84
CA ILE A 58 -4.67 -2.17 15.60
C ILE A 58 -5.00 -0.70 15.78
N TYR A 59 -4.80 0.07 14.73
CA TYR A 59 -5.24 1.45 14.63
C TYR A 59 -5.55 1.80 13.18
N GLY A 60 -6.31 2.84 12.96
CA GLY A 60 -6.69 3.24 11.60
C GLY A 60 -7.76 4.31 11.59
N ASN A 61 -8.47 4.36 10.48
CA ASN A 61 -9.54 5.33 10.24
C ASN A 61 -10.71 4.65 9.52
N ASP A 62 -11.94 4.92 9.99
CA ASP A 62 -13.16 4.38 9.39
C ASP A 62 -13.73 5.25 8.26
N GLY A 63 -12.96 6.24 7.85
CA GLY A 63 -13.36 7.25 6.86
C GLY A 63 -13.71 8.60 7.47
N CYS A 64 -13.84 8.68 8.80
CA CYS A 64 -14.18 9.90 9.55
C CYS A 64 -13.48 9.91 10.91
N ASN A 65 -13.51 8.79 11.60
CA ASN A 65 -13.02 8.64 12.96
C ASN A 65 -11.73 7.81 13.02
N VAL A 66 -10.88 8.13 13.97
CA VAL A 66 -9.72 7.30 14.31
C VAL A 66 -10.20 6.09 15.11
N ILE A 67 -9.75 4.91 14.71
CA ILE A 67 -10.03 3.64 15.38
C ILE A 67 -8.76 3.17 16.10
N ASN A 68 -8.92 2.61 17.29
CA ASN A 68 -7.90 1.88 18.01
C ASN A 68 -8.49 0.61 18.62
N GLY A 69 -7.66 -0.41 18.80
CA GLY A 69 -8.09 -1.65 19.41
C GLY A 69 -6.95 -2.66 19.52
N THR A 70 -7.31 -3.88 19.87
CA THR A 70 -6.40 -5.02 20.00
C THR A 70 -6.84 -6.12 19.06
N ALA A 71 -5.88 -6.76 18.36
CA ALA A 71 -6.12 -7.93 17.54
C ALA A 71 -5.77 -9.20 18.30
N PHE A 72 -6.70 -10.14 18.39
CA PHE A 72 -6.50 -11.46 18.95
C PHE A 72 -6.56 -12.50 17.84
N PHE A 73 -5.57 -13.37 17.83
CA PHE A 73 -5.45 -14.43 16.85
C PHE A 73 -5.67 -15.78 17.52
N GLU A 74 -6.54 -16.58 16.90
CA GLU A 74 -6.87 -17.93 17.35
C GLU A 74 -6.65 -18.91 16.20
N ASN A 75 -5.95 -20.00 16.43
CA ASN A 75 -5.61 -20.99 15.40
C ASN A 75 -4.91 -20.35 14.19
N GLU A 76 -4.99 -21.00 13.03
CA GLU A 76 -4.30 -20.50 11.80
C GLU A 76 -4.93 -19.25 11.22
N ASN A 77 -6.27 -19.11 11.25
CA ASN A 77 -7.02 -18.06 10.57
C ASN A 77 -8.02 -17.31 11.46
N GLY A 78 -8.07 -17.63 12.75
CA GLY A 78 -8.94 -16.93 13.68
C GLY A 78 -8.45 -15.53 13.95
N LEU A 79 -9.34 -14.55 13.87
CA LEU A 79 -9.06 -13.15 14.15
C LEU A 79 -10.31 -12.50 14.76
N ARG A 80 -10.14 -11.87 15.89
CA ARG A 80 -11.16 -10.99 16.48
C ARG A 80 -10.51 -9.72 17.01
N PHE A 81 -11.31 -8.69 17.11
CA PHE A 81 -10.88 -7.41 17.64
C PHE A 81 -11.56 -7.17 18.99
N GLU A 82 -10.79 -6.66 19.93
CA GLU A 82 -11.29 -6.30 21.25
C GLU A 82 -10.93 -4.85 21.57
N SER A 83 -11.66 -4.28 22.53
CA SER A 83 -11.45 -2.90 22.97
C SER A 83 -11.43 -1.89 21.83
N LEU A 84 -12.26 -2.14 20.79
CA LEU A 84 -12.40 -1.21 19.69
C LEU A 84 -13.02 0.08 20.20
N ILE A 85 -12.25 1.15 20.11
CA ILE A 85 -12.66 2.50 20.41
C ILE A 85 -12.54 3.37 19.14
N SER A 86 -13.42 4.31 19.00
CA SER A 86 -13.46 5.25 17.89
C SER A 86 -13.70 6.66 18.41
N THR A 87 -13.12 7.66 17.80
CA THR A 87 -13.51 9.05 18.05
C THR A 87 -14.96 9.25 17.62
N MET A 88 -15.60 10.30 18.12
CA MET A 88 -17.02 10.59 17.81
C MET A 88 -17.16 11.93 17.12
N LYS A 89 -16.57 12.05 15.93
CA LYS A 89 -16.74 13.22 15.08
C LYS A 89 -18.12 13.20 14.42
N ALA A 90 -18.65 14.37 14.09
CA ALA A 90 -19.81 14.49 13.22
C ALA A 90 -19.38 14.17 11.77
N CYS A 91 -19.75 13.00 11.29
CA CYS A 91 -19.46 12.56 9.94
C CYS A 91 -20.57 12.93 8.97
N ARG A 92 -20.24 13.11 7.69
CA ARG A 92 -21.26 13.27 6.65
C ARG A 92 -22.13 12.01 6.55
N PRO A 93 -23.42 12.13 6.20
CA PRO A 93 -24.36 10.98 6.20
C PRO A 93 -23.96 9.83 5.27
N GLU A 94 -23.22 10.14 4.19
CA GLU A 94 -22.76 9.13 3.21
C GLU A 94 -21.52 8.36 3.67
N VAL A 95 -20.81 8.81 4.71
CA VAL A 95 -19.62 8.10 5.23
C VAL A 95 -20.03 6.79 5.88
N THR A 96 -19.25 5.75 5.63
CA THR A 96 -19.56 4.38 6.07
C THR A 96 -18.93 3.99 7.40
N ASP A 97 -18.55 4.95 8.25
CA ASP A 97 -17.87 4.78 9.54
C ASP A 97 -18.50 3.69 10.41
N ARG A 98 -19.79 3.76 10.68
CA ARG A 98 -20.52 2.75 11.47
C ARG A 98 -20.51 1.36 10.83
N THR A 99 -20.60 1.31 9.49
CA THR A 99 -20.56 0.04 8.75
C THR A 99 -19.20 -0.61 8.87
N VAL A 100 -18.12 0.17 8.81
CA VAL A 100 -16.74 -0.30 9.02
C VAL A 100 -16.56 -0.82 10.44
N LEU A 101 -16.94 -0.05 11.44
CA LEU A 101 -16.80 -0.46 12.84
C LEU A 101 -17.61 -1.73 13.17
N ASN A 102 -18.83 -1.84 12.65
CA ASN A 102 -19.65 -3.05 12.81
C ASN A 102 -19.00 -4.27 12.14
N ALA A 103 -18.45 -4.12 10.92
CA ALA A 103 -17.76 -5.21 10.24
C ALA A 103 -16.52 -5.69 11.00
N LEU A 104 -15.76 -4.77 11.61
CA LEU A 104 -14.63 -5.12 12.48
C LEU A 104 -15.10 -5.92 13.71
N ASN A 105 -16.16 -5.47 14.37
CA ASN A 105 -16.71 -6.17 15.55
C ASN A 105 -17.25 -7.59 15.24
N GLU A 106 -17.74 -7.79 14.00
CA GLU A 106 -18.25 -9.10 13.56
C GLU A 106 -17.14 -10.04 13.03
N THR A 107 -15.92 -9.55 12.86
CA THR A 107 -14.82 -10.35 12.34
C THR A 107 -14.47 -11.48 13.31
N ARG A 108 -14.36 -12.72 12.77
CA ARG A 108 -13.96 -13.94 13.52
C ARG A 108 -12.84 -14.70 12.83
N SER A 109 -12.61 -14.44 11.55
CA SER A 109 -11.52 -15.06 10.78
C SER A 109 -11.08 -14.19 9.61
N TYR A 110 -9.94 -14.56 9.04
CA TYR A 110 -9.42 -13.92 7.83
C TYR A 110 -8.96 -14.97 6.82
N LYS A 111 -8.99 -14.60 5.54
CA LYS A 111 -8.50 -15.44 4.44
C LYS A 111 -8.08 -14.57 3.26
N ARG A 112 -7.28 -15.12 2.34
CA ARG A 112 -7.00 -14.44 1.06
C ARG A 112 -8.28 -14.24 0.26
N ALA A 113 -8.35 -13.12 -0.45
CA ALA A 113 -9.41 -12.83 -1.38
C ALA A 113 -9.02 -13.40 -2.75
N ASP A 114 -9.55 -14.58 -3.02
CA ASP A 114 -9.45 -15.32 -4.30
C ASP A 114 -8.07 -15.28 -5.00
N THR A 115 -7.87 -14.47 -6.04
CA THR A 115 -6.69 -14.54 -6.91
C THR A 115 -5.66 -13.41 -6.70
N LYS A 116 -5.95 -12.44 -5.85
CA LYS A 116 -5.05 -11.30 -5.62
C LYS A 116 -4.22 -11.52 -4.37
N GLU A 117 -2.92 -11.68 -4.53
CA GLU A 117 -1.96 -11.90 -3.43
C GLU A 117 -2.02 -10.82 -2.34
N LEU A 118 -2.39 -9.59 -2.71
CA LEU A 118 -2.42 -8.41 -1.83
C LEU A 118 -3.81 -8.11 -1.24
N SER A 119 -4.77 -9.03 -1.39
CA SER A 119 -6.14 -8.84 -0.91
C SER A 119 -6.54 -9.90 0.10
N ILE A 120 -7.25 -9.49 1.14
CA ILE A 120 -7.80 -10.36 2.19
C ILE A 120 -9.28 -10.08 2.41
N LYS A 121 -9.96 -11.07 2.98
CA LYS A 121 -11.33 -10.95 3.48
C LYS A 121 -11.34 -11.23 4.97
N PHE A 122 -12.04 -10.39 5.71
CA PHE A 122 -12.47 -10.71 7.06
C PHE A 122 -13.84 -11.36 6.99
N CYS A 123 -14.03 -12.38 7.78
CA CYS A 123 -15.25 -13.18 7.80
C CYS A 123 -15.87 -13.24 9.19
N ASP A 124 -17.20 -13.34 9.24
CA ASP A 124 -17.95 -13.55 10.46
C ASP A 124 -17.83 -15.02 10.97
N GLU A 125 -18.54 -15.34 12.04
CA GLU A 125 -18.58 -16.67 12.65
C GLU A 125 -19.07 -17.77 11.69
N LYS A 126 -19.89 -17.40 10.69
CA LYS A 126 -20.40 -18.32 9.67
C LYS A 126 -19.48 -18.42 8.44
N GLY A 127 -18.31 -17.76 8.45
CA GLY A 127 -17.38 -17.71 7.33
C GLY A 127 -17.82 -16.82 6.17
N LYS A 128 -18.89 -16.01 6.35
CA LYS A 128 -19.33 -15.03 5.37
C LYS A 128 -18.43 -13.80 5.42
N SER A 129 -18.00 -13.31 4.24
CA SER A 129 -17.18 -12.10 4.15
C SER A 129 -17.94 -10.88 4.68
N VAL A 130 -17.38 -10.21 5.66
CA VAL A 130 -17.87 -8.93 6.22
C VAL A 130 -17.06 -7.74 5.77
N MET A 131 -15.80 -7.95 5.32
CA MET A 131 -14.92 -6.89 4.86
C MET A 131 -13.93 -7.42 3.82
N THR A 132 -13.59 -6.61 2.83
CA THR A 132 -12.47 -6.86 1.92
C THR A 132 -11.45 -5.75 2.03
N LEU A 133 -10.17 -6.13 2.04
CA LEU A 133 -9.06 -5.21 2.24
C LEU A 133 -7.96 -5.49 1.20
N GLU A 134 -7.22 -4.44 0.86
CA GLU A 134 -6.02 -4.51 0.03
C GLU A 134 -4.81 -3.98 0.80
N LYS A 135 -3.67 -4.66 0.68
CA LYS A 135 -2.41 -4.21 1.31
C LYS A 135 -2.01 -2.85 0.76
N ARG A 136 -1.68 -1.90 1.63
CA ARG A 136 -1.15 -0.60 1.21
C ARG A 136 0.34 -0.75 0.86
N MET A 137 0.64 -0.87 -0.43
CA MET A 137 1.99 -1.12 -0.91
C MET A 137 2.87 0.11 -0.91
N VAL A 138 2.28 1.32 -0.92
CA VAL A 138 3.04 2.58 -0.92
C VAL A 138 3.98 2.71 0.28
N ASP A 139 3.72 2.02 1.37
CA ASP A 139 4.59 1.98 2.56
C ASP A 139 5.99 1.43 2.24
N LEU A 140 6.15 0.65 1.17
CA LEU A 140 7.44 0.16 0.70
C LEU A 140 8.34 1.27 0.15
N LEU A 141 7.77 2.40 -0.23
CA LEU A 141 8.53 3.57 -0.65
C LEU A 141 9.08 4.39 0.51
N ASN A 142 8.65 4.13 1.76
CA ASN A 142 9.12 4.89 2.90
C ASN A 142 10.63 4.75 3.08
N GLY A 143 11.34 5.87 3.10
CA GLY A 143 12.81 5.88 3.25
C GLY A 143 13.54 6.72 2.22
N SER A 144 14.84 6.45 2.06
CA SER A 144 15.74 7.21 1.21
C SER A 144 16.00 6.51 -0.12
N TRP A 145 15.87 7.24 -1.20
CA TRP A 145 15.99 6.74 -2.56
C TRP A 145 16.99 7.60 -3.37
N LYS A 146 17.74 6.94 -4.23
CA LYS A 146 18.58 7.58 -5.24
C LYS A 146 17.94 7.41 -6.62
N VAL A 147 17.74 8.50 -7.34
CA VAL A 147 17.17 8.45 -8.69
C VAL A 147 18.29 8.10 -9.68
N THR A 148 18.15 7.01 -10.40
CA THR A 148 19.15 6.51 -11.34
C THR A 148 18.77 6.68 -12.80
N THR A 149 17.46 6.86 -13.07
CA THR A 149 16.91 6.94 -14.42
C THR A 149 15.73 7.91 -14.44
N ILE A 150 15.64 8.76 -15.45
CA ILE A 150 14.48 9.63 -15.71
C ILE A 150 14.09 9.45 -17.17
N ASP A 151 12.79 9.17 -17.44
CA ASP A 151 12.25 8.93 -18.79
C ASP A 151 13.10 7.93 -19.62
N GLY A 152 13.54 6.83 -18.97
CA GLY A 152 14.35 5.79 -19.58
C GLY A 152 15.82 6.15 -19.78
N LYS A 153 16.26 7.38 -19.46
CA LYS A 153 17.64 7.83 -19.59
C LYS A 153 18.37 7.73 -18.26
N LYS A 154 19.50 7.03 -18.26
CA LYS A 154 20.37 6.91 -17.09
C LYS A 154 20.98 8.27 -16.73
N ILE A 155 20.99 8.59 -15.46
CA ILE A 155 21.66 9.77 -14.91
C ILE A 155 23.13 9.39 -14.67
N THR A 156 24.05 10.15 -15.22
CA THR A 156 25.51 9.90 -15.16
C THR A 156 26.25 10.84 -14.23
N GLU A 157 25.64 11.98 -13.91
CA GLU A 157 26.19 13.01 -13.04
C GLU A 157 25.41 13.07 -11.71
N GLU A 158 25.38 14.18 -11.03
CA GLU A 158 24.74 14.30 -9.70
C GLU A 158 23.33 13.77 -9.66
N ASN A 159 23.18 12.56 -9.12
CA ASN A 159 21.89 11.88 -9.03
C ASN A 159 20.99 12.57 -8.01
N PRO A 160 19.75 12.91 -8.37
CA PRO A 160 18.76 13.35 -7.39
C PRO A 160 18.52 12.29 -6.31
N THR A 161 18.21 12.75 -5.13
CA THR A 161 17.83 11.89 -3.99
C THR A 161 16.48 12.29 -3.43
N MET A 162 15.76 11.33 -2.91
CA MET A 162 14.45 11.52 -2.31
C MET A 162 14.42 10.86 -0.93
N VAL A 163 13.85 11.53 0.04
CA VAL A 163 13.40 10.93 1.29
C VAL A 163 11.89 11.01 1.28
N ILE A 164 11.25 9.85 1.24
CA ILE A 164 9.80 9.68 1.22
C ILE A 164 9.37 9.29 2.62
N ASP A 165 8.63 10.14 3.30
CA ASP A 165 8.08 9.90 4.63
C ASP A 165 6.56 9.75 4.50
N ILE A 166 6.12 8.49 4.36
CA ILE A 166 4.69 8.17 4.18
C ILE A 166 3.86 8.53 5.41
N PRO A 167 4.29 8.21 6.66
CA PRO A 167 3.55 8.58 7.87
C PRO A 167 3.31 10.08 8.00
N GLU A 168 4.33 10.90 7.70
CA GLU A 168 4.24 12.36 7.80
C GLU A 168 3.75 13.04 6.51
N ALA A 169 3.51 12.25 5.44
CA ALA A 169 3.15 12.73 4.11
C ALA A 169 4.13 13.80 3.56
N LYS A 170 5.43 13.61 3.80
CA LYS A 170 6.49 14.57 3.45
C LYS A 170 7.47 14.00 2.44
N LEU A 171 7.86 14.84 1.51
CA LEU A 171 8.97 14.64 0.60
C LEU A 171 10.09 15.60 0.95
N SER A 172 11.33 15.12 0.95
CA SER A 172 12.52 15.96 1.00
C SER A 172 13.64 15.32 0.17
N GLY A 173 14.71 16.05 -0.10
CA GLY A 173 15.83 15.51 -0.81
C GLY A 173 16.63 16.55 -1.55
N PHE A 174 17.29 16.09 -2.62
CA PHE A 174 18.17 16.87 -3.48
C PHE A 174 17.78 16.64 -4.96
N ALA A 175 17.48 17.70 -5.67
CA ALA A 175 16.93 17.59 -7.01
C ALA A 175 18.00 17.50 -8.13
N GLY A 176 19.27 17.55 -7.77
CA GLY A 176 20.42 17.60 -8.68
C GLY A 176 21.32 18.81 -8.47
N CYS A 177 20.75 19.95 -8.12
CA CYS A 177 21.45 21.17 -7.71
C CYS A 177 20.91 21.69 -6.39
N ASN A 178 19.61 21.72 -6.23
CA ASN A 178 18.93 22.33 -5.11
C ASN A 178 18.33 21.28 -4.16
N ARG A 179 18.23 21.64 -2.89
CA ARG A 179 17.40 20.88 -1.94
C ARG A 179 15.94 21.05 -2.31
N MET A 180 15.17 19.97 -2.20
CA MET A 180 13.74 19.99 -2.45
C MET A 180 12.95 19.59 -1.22
N PHE A 181 11.72 20.09 -1.15
CA PHE A 181 10.73 19.80 -0.13
C PHE A 181 9.34 19.75 -0.77
N GLY A 182 8.47 18.91 -0.26
CA GLY A 182 7.10 18.82 -0.76
C GLY A 182 6.22 17.98 0.13
N GLY A 183 4.98 17.82 -0.29
CA GLY A 183 4.00 16.93 0.30
C GLY A 183 3.84 15.65 -0.51
N ILE A 184 3.18 14.67 0.10
CA ILE A 184 2.77 13.43 -0.53
C ILE A 184 1.25 13.34 -0.46
N SER A 185 0.61 12.96 -1.56
CA SER A 185 -0.81 12.65 -1.63
C SER A 185 -1.00 11.19 -2.02
N LEU A 186 -1.84 10.48 -1.28
CA LEU A 186 -2.23 9.10 -1.56
C LEU A 186 -3.68 9.08 -2.05
N ASP A 187 -3.96 8.35 -3.12
CA ASP A 187 -5.29 8.28 -3.73
C ASP A 187 -6.19 7.17 -3.14
N GLY A 188 -5.72 6.49 -2.08
CA GLY A 188 -6.44 5.38 -1.45
C GLY A 188 -6.37 4.06 -2.23
N THR A 189 -5.51 3.96 -3.25
CA THR A 189 -5.17 2.69 -3.90
C THR A 189 -3.89 2.09 -3.32
N ALA A 190 -3.61 0.83 -3.62
CA ALA A 190 -2.43 0.14 -3.11
C ALA A 190 -1.12 0.79 -3.58
N PHE A 191 -1.10 1.37 -4.78
CA PHE A 191 0.10 1.84 -5.48
C PHE A 191 0.05 3.33 -5.87
N GLY A 192 -1.03 4.04 -5.52
CA GLY A 192 -1.20 5.44 -5.88
C GLY A 192 -0.38 6.37 -4.98
N ILE A 193 0.44 7.22 -5.60
CA ILE A 193 1.21 8.26 -4.93
C ILE A 193 1.40 9.44 -5.87
N ALA A 194 1.27 10.64 -5.34
CA ALA A 194 1.61 11.87 -6.05
C ALA A 194 2.41 12.80 -5.12
N PHE A 195 3.26 13.60 -5.71
CA PHE A 195 4.05 14.60 -4.99
C PHE A 195 3.47 15.99 -5.22
N THR A 196 3.20 16.71 -4.14
CA THR A 196 2.46 17.97 -4.17
C THR A 196 3.30 19.10 -3.61
N GLN A 197 3.06 20.32 -4.10
CA GLN A 197 3.72 21.54 -3.59
C GLN A 197 5.24 21.42 -3.50
N VAL A 198 5.85 20.74 -4.47
CA VAL A 198 7.31 20.57 -4.50
C VAL A 198 7.98 21.91 -4.77
N ALA A 199 8.83 22.31 -3.85
CA ALA A 199 9.63 23.53 -3.91
C ALA A 199 11.11 23.19 -3.73
N THR A 200 11.98 24.04 -4.29
CA THR A 200 13.43 23.91 -4.19
C THR A 200 14.07 25.18 -3.67
N THR A 201 15.27 25.05 -3.11
CA THR A 201 16.15 26.20 -2.91
C THR A 201 16.52 26.82 -4.27
N ARG A 202 17.05 28.02 -4.28
CA ARG A 202 17.38 28.77 -5.52
C ARG A 202 18.88 29.04 -5.59
N MET A 203 19.70 27.98 -5.55
CA MET A 203 21.12 28.10 -5.85
C MET A 203 21.34 28.13 -7.36
N ALA A 204 22.25 28.95 -7.82
CA ALA A 204 22.67 28.96 -9.21
C ALA A 204 23.73 27.89 -9.43
N CYS A 205 23.43 26.86 -10.22
CA CYS A 205 24.37 25.83 -10.63
C CYS A 205 24.69 25.93 -12.09
N PRO A 206 25.90 25.54 -12.54
CA PRO A 206 26.30 25.60 -13.91
C PRO A 206 25.40 24.77 -14.84
N ASP A 207 24.90 23.64 -14.40
CA ASP A 207 23.94 22.81 -15.14
C ASP A 207 22.72 22.48 -14.29
N MET A 208 21.57 22.93 -14.75
CA MET A 208 20.25 22.72 -14.11
C MET A 208 19.41 21.68 -14.87
N LYS A 209 19.94 21.02 -15.91
CA LYS A 209 19.13 20.14 -16.78
C LYS A 209 18.59 18.95 -16.03
N THR A 210 19.42 18.29 -15.22
CA THR A 210 18.99 17.12 -14.42
C THR A 210 17.91 17.51 -13.44
N GLU A 211 18.05 18.64 -12.72
CA GLU A 211 17.04 19.15 -11.80
C GLU A 211 15.71 19.44 -12.51
N GLN A 212 15.74 20.13 -13.64
CA GLN A 212 14.53 20.47 -14.40
C GLN A 212 13.81 19.22 -14.89
N LEU A 213 14.55 18.26 -15.46
CA LEU A 213 14.00 16.98 -15.91
C LEU A 213 13.38 16.20 -14.76
N PHE A 214 14.10 16.11 -13.63
CA PHE A 214 13.63 15.41 -12.45
C PHE A 214 12.35 16.03 -11.88
N LEU A 215 12.33 17.34 -11.65
CA LEU A 215 11.15 18.03 -11.10
C LEU A 215 9.95 17.96 -12.06
N SER A 216 10.19 18.04 -13.37
CA SER A 216 9.14 17.86 -14.38
C SER A 216 8.55 16.45 -14.35
N ALA A 217 9.39 15.42 -14.25
CA ALA A 217 8.94 14.03 -14.14
C ALA A 217 8.22 13.78 -12.83
N LEU A 218 8.76 14.28 -11.70
CA LEU A 218 8.22 14.13 -10.38
C LEU A 218 6.79 14.71 -10.26
N GLY A 219 6.54 15.85 -10.87
CA GLY A 219 5.23 16.51 -10.87
C GLY A 219 4.14 15.76 -11.67
N LYS A 220 4.51 14.72 -12.43
CA LYS A 220 3.58 13.90 -13.22
C LYS A 220 3.31 12.53 -12.58
N VAL A 221 4.00 12.19 -11.51
CA VAL A 221 3.86 10.88 -10.87
C VAL A 221 2.44 10.71 -10.33
N THR A 222 1.83 9.57 -10.65
CA THR A 222 0.54 9.16 -10.13
C THR A 222 0.58 7.78 -9.45
N GLY A 223 1.69 7.05 -9.60
CA GLY A 223 1.83 5.75 -8.98
C GLY A 223 3.25 5.21 -9.05
N PHE A 224 3.42 4.01 -8.50
CA PHE A 224 4.69 3.31 -8.51
C PHE A 224 4.50 1.80 -8.66
N TYR A 225 5.58 1.10 -8.95
CA TYR A 225 5.68 -0.34 -8.76
C TYR A 225 7.09 -0.71 -8.28
N MET A 226 7.19 -1.77 -7.51
CA MET A 226 8.47 -2.33 -7.09
C MET A 226 9.01 -3.21 -8.23
N ILE A 227 10.24 -2.96 -8.65
CA ILE A 227 10.97 -3.82 -9.59
C ILE A 227 11.54 -5.02 -8.82
N ASP A 228 12.09 -4.74 -7.64
CA ASP A 228 12.56 -5.71 -6.66
C ASP A 228 12.56 -5.07 -5.25
N ASN A 229 13.15 -5.73 -4.26
CA ASN A 229 13.15 -5.24 -2.87
C ASN A 229 13.91 -3.90 -2.67
N PHE A 230 14.72 -3.47 -3.64
CA PHE A 230 15.60 -2.30 -3.54
C PHE A 230 15.38 -1.28 -4.67
N HIS A 231 14.60 -1.63 -5.67
CA HIS A 231 14.35 -0.79 -6.83
C HIS A 231 12.86 -0.59 -7.04
N ALA A 232 12.48 0.66 -7.25
CA ALA A 232 11.11 1.05 -7.57
C ALA A 232 11.08 1.94 -8.81
N ALA A 233 9.98 1.90 -9.54
CA ALA A 233 9.70 2.83 -10.62
C ALA A 233 8.48 3.67 -10.27
N LEU A 234 8.62 4.98 -10.40
CA LEU A 234 7.52 5.94 -10.34
C LEU A 234 7.01 6.17 -11.76
N TYR A 235 5.69 6.22 -11.94
CA TYR A 235 5.08 6.37 -13.27
C TYR A 235 3.92 7.37 -13.28
N GLN A 236 3.57 7.82 -14.49
CA GLN A 236 2.34 8.55 -14.80
C GLN A 236 1.36 7.58 -15.49
N GLN A 237 0.13 7.55 -15.03
CA GLN A 237 -1.00 6.93 -15.76
C GLN A 237 -1.56 7.88 -16.81
#